data_1a621e36afa62a7150ea1c68fff07c22
#
_entry.id   1a621e36afa62a7150ea1c68fff07c22
#
_cell.length_a   1.000
_cell.length_b   1.000
_cell.length_c   1.000
_cell.angle_alpha   90.00
_cell.angle_beta   90.00
_cell.angle_gamma   90.00
#
_symmetry.space_group_name_H-M   'P 1'
#
loop_
_entity.id
_entity.type
_entity.pdbx_description
1 polymer ?
#
loop_
_entity_poly.entity_id
_entity_poly.type
_entity_poly.pdbx_seq_one_letter_code
_entity_poly.pdbx_strand_id
1 'polypeptide(L)'
;PGLWLQKTSDAYMICKAVNSPSCKILFDVFHQQNTEGSLIRNIDAAWDEIAYYHLGDVPNRTEPLSGEINYKVLIKHIHDKGYRGIYGAEHLQSDKSEAGDEKVLRAYREIDVA
;
A
#
# COMPACT_ATOMS: atom_id res chain seq x y z
N PRO A 1 1.90 5.98 17.59
CA PRO A 1 1.60 6.94 18.63
C PRO A 1 2.27 8.27 18.31
N GLY A 2 1.57 9.39 18.52
CA GLY A 2 2.10 10.74 18.31
C GLY A 2 1.95 11.34 16.91
N LEU A 3 1.48 10.60 15.93
CA LEU A 3 1.13 11.16 14.62
C LEU A 3 -0.35 11.53 14.59
N TRP A 4 -0.63 12.71 14.05
CA TRP A 4 -1.99 13.24 13.96
C TRP A 4 -2.81 12.54 12.87
N LEU A 5 -2.24 12.35 11.68
CA LEU A 5 -2.92 11.75 10.54
C LEU A 5 -2.82 10.22 10.62
N GLN A 6 -3.89 9.56 11.04
CA GLN A 6 -3.92 8.11 11.22
C GLN A 6 -5.02 7.40 10.41
N LYS A 7 -6.00 8.14 9.92
CA LYS A 7 -7.16 7.58 9.21
C LYS A 7 -7.19 8.01 7.76
N THR A 8 -7.50 7.07 6.87
CA THR A 8 -7.68 7.36 5.44
C THR A 8 -8.78 8.40 5.21
N SER A 9 -9.86 8.36 5.99
CA SER A 9 -10.95 9.34 5.89
C SER A 9 -10.51 10.78 6.19
N ASP A 10 -9.58 10.96 7.14
CA ASP A 10 -9.06 12.29 7.47
C ASP A 10 -8.17 12.82 6.34
N ALA A 11 -7.30 11.97 5.80
CA ALA A 11 -6.49 12.30 4.62
C ALA A 11 -7.37 12.66 3.41
N TYR A 12 -8.44 11.90 3.20
CA TYR A 12 -9.40 12.15 2.13
C TYR A 12 -10.07 13.51 2.27
N MET A 13 -10.55 13.87 3.45
CA MET A 13 -11.14 15.19 3.72
C MET A 13 -10.17 16.32 3.45
N ILE A 14 -8.90 16.18 3.86
CA ILE A 14 -7.86 17.19 3.61
C ILE A 14 -7.66 17.37 2.11
N CYS A 15 -7.46 16.29 1.36
CA CYS A 15 -7.25 16.37 -0.09
C CYS A 15 -8.44 16.97 -0.81
N LYS A 16 -9.67 16.63 -0.39
CA LYS A 16 -10.90 17.25 -0.93
C LYS A 16 -10.98 18.73 -0.63
N ALA A 17 -10.63 19.14 0.59
CA ALA A 17 -10.64 20.56 0.99
C ALA A 17 -9.59 21.38 0.22
N VAL A 18 -8.40 20.82 0.01
CA VAL A 18 -7.34 21.47 -0.79
C VAL A 18 -7.73 21.53 -2.27
N ASN A 19 -8.40 20.51 -2.76
CA ASN A 19 -8.90 20.41 -4.14
C ASN A 19 -7.82 20.72 -5.20
N SER A 20 -6.67 20.09 -5.08
CA SER A 20 -5.53 20.28 -5.99
C SER A 20 -4.98 18.93 -6.47
N PRO A 21 -4.62 18.83 -7.76
CA PRO A 21 -3.95 17.62 -8.27
C PRO A 21 -2.56 17.40 -7.64
N SER A 22 -1.99 18.41 -7.00
CA SER A 22 -0.70 18.34 -6.32
C SER A 22 -0.81 17.90 -4.85
N CYS A 23 -2.04 17.74 -4.33
CA CYS A 23 -2.30 17.28 -2.97
C CYS A 23 -3.13 16.01 -3.02
N LYS A 24 -2.46 14.86 -2.97
CA LYS A 24 -3.07 13.54 -3.07
C LYS A 24 -2.59 12.64 -1.94
N ILE A 25 -3.27 11.52 -1.76
CA ILE A 25 -2.93 10.54 -0.74
C ILE A 25 -1.81 9.62 -1.25
N LEU A 26 -0.77 9.46 -0.43
CA LEU A 26 0.08 8.29 -0.45
C LEU A 26 -0.56 7.25 0.48
N PHE A 27 -1.01 6.13 -0.06
CA PHE A 27 -1.62 5.06 0.71
C PHE A 27 -0.56 4.01 1.05
N ASP A 28 -0.12 4.00 2.30
CA ASP A 28 0.82 3.01 2.81
C ASP A 28 0.05 1.80 3.35
N VAL A 29 0.18 0.68 2.65
CA VAL A 29 -0.56 -0.55 2.96
C VAL A 29 -0.21 -1.09 4.34
N PHE A 30 1.08 -1.04 4.73
CA PHE A 30 1.52 -1.50 6.04
C PHE A 30 0.90 -0.66 7.16
N HIS A 31 0.99 0.66 7.06
CA HIS A 31 0.43 1.56 8.08
C HIS A 31 -1.09 1.45 8.14
N GLN A 32 -1.76 1.39 7.01
CA GLN A 32 -3.22 1.25 6.96
C GLN A 32 -3.68 -0.05 7.62
N GLN A 33 -2.99 -1.17 7.36
CA GLN A 33 -3.34 -2.44 7.99
C GLN A 33 -3.17 -2.39 9.51
N ASN A 34 -2.13 -1.73 10.00
CA ASN A 34 -1.87 -1.61 11.44
C ASN A 34 -2.79 -0.61 12.16
N THR A 35 -3.36 0.37 11.45
CA THR A 35 -4.24 1.39 12.08
C THR A 35 -5.71 1.02 12.01
N GLU A 36 -6.25 0.88 10.81
CA GLU A 36 -7.68 0.66 10.60
C GLU A 36 -8.01 -0.72 10.00
N GLY A 37 -7.04 -1.35 9.32
CA GLY A 37 -7.32 -2.53 8.50
C GLY A 37 -8.27 -2.22 7.34
N SER A 38 -9.09 -3.19 6.93
CA SER A 38 -10.10 -3.03 5.87
C SER A 38 -9.53 -2.35 4.61
N LEU A 39 -8.40 -2.82 4.13
CA LEU A 39 -7.62 -2.19 3.05
C LEU A 39 -8.47 -1.86 1.82
N ILE A 40 -9.17 -2.84 1.27
CA ILE A 40 -9.98 -2.66 0.06
C ILE A 40 -11.07 -1.62 0.27
N ARG A 41 -11.79 -1.68 1.41
CA ARG A 41 -12.86 -0.70 1.71
C ARG A 41 -12.32 0.72 1.81
N ASN A 42 -11.19 0.92 2.45
CA ASN A 42 -10.58 2.24 2.60
C ASN A 42 -10.02 2.76 1.27
N ILE A 43 -9.44 1.89 0.45
CA ILE A 43 -9.01 2.24 -0.91
C ILE A 43 -10.21 2.68 -1.76
N ASP A 44 -11.29 1.92 -1.73
CA ASP A 44 -12.50 2.24 -2.50
C ASP A 44 -13.11 3.58 -2.08
N ALA A 45 -13.17 3.84 -0.78
CA ALA A 45 -13.73 5.08 -0.24
C ALA A 45 -12.90 6.33 -0.59
N ALA A 46 -11.58 6.20 -0.74
CA ALA A 46 -10.68 7.30 -1.01
C ALA A 46 -10.09 7.27 -2.43
N TRP A 47 -10.62 6.44 -3.31
CA TRP A 47 -10.05 6.10 -4.61
C TRP A 47 -9.60 7.29 -5.44
N ASP A 48 -10.43 8.31 -5.58
CA ASP A 48 -10.18 9.49 -6.43
C ASP A 48 -9.11 10.44 -5.87
N GLU A 49 -8.69 10.26 -4.64
CA GLU A 49 -7.63 11.05 -4.02
C GLU A 49 -6.32 10.27 -3.80
N ILE A 50 -6.30 8.94 -4.03
CA ILE A 50 -5.07 8.16 -3.90
C ILE A 50 -4.27 8.24 -5.20
N ALA A 51 -3.02 8.70 -5.11
CA ALA A 51 -2.12 8.82 -6.25
C ALA A 51 -0.92 7.87 -6.20
N TYR A 52 -0.62 7.30 -5.04
CA TYR A 52 0.58 6.48 -4.86
C TYR A 52 0.38 5.46 -3.74
N TYR A 53 0.99 4.30 -3.89
CA TYR A 53 0.94 3.23 -2.90
C TYR A 53 2.33 2.86 -2.41
N HIS A 54 2.49 2.68 -1.10
CA HIS A 54 3.63 2.00 -0.49
C HIS A 54 3.25 0.58 -0.10
N LEU A 55 4.13 -0.38 -0.39
CA LEU A 55 3.94 -1.78 -0.08
C LEU A 55 4.90 -2.23 1.01
N GLY A 56 4.39 -2.98 1.96
CA GLY A 56 5.12 -3.64 3.02
C GLY A 56 4.16 -4.57 3.75
N ASP A 57 4.59 -5.77 4.10
CA ASP A 57 3.73 -6.76 4.74
C ASP A 57 3.77 -6.66 6.26
N VAL A 58 2.72 -7.12 6.89
CA VAL A 58 2.54 -7.14 8.34
C VAL A 58 2.86 -8.54 8.86
N PRO A 59 3.45 -8.69 10.06
CA PRO A 59 3.71 -7.67 11.07
C PRO A 59 5.06 -6.97 10.98
N ASN A 60 6.02 -7.48 10.20
CA ASN A 60 7.43 -7.09 10.32
C ASN A 60 7.87 -5.99 9.34
N ARG A 61 6.96 -5.46 8.53
CA ARG A 61 7.24 -4.52 7.45
C ARG A 61 8.30 -5.06 6.49
N THR A 62 8.06 -6.26 6.00
CA THR A 62 8.91 -6.97 5.04
C THR A 62 8.23 -7.07 3.67
N GLU A 63 8.86 -7.69 2.70
CA GLU A 63 8.35 -7.79 1.32
C GLU A 63 6.94 -8.40 1.25
N PRO A 64 6.13 -8.06 0.25
CA PRO A 64 4.85 -8.73 0.00
C PRO A 64 4.96 -10.25 0.01
N LEU A 65 3.93 -10.94 0.47
CA LEU A 65 3.85 -12.40 0.62
C LEU A 65 4.73 -12.98 1.73
N SER A 66 5.38 -12.16 2.54
CA SER A 66 6.13 -12.61 3.70
C SER A 66 5.32 -12.58 5.01
N GLY A 67 4.12 -12.02 4.98
CA GLY A 67 3.27 -11.81 6.14
C GLY A 67 1.81 -12.21 5.91
N GLU A 68 0.89 -11.42 6.47
CA GLU A 68 -0.52 -11.76 6.54
C GLU A 68 -1.42 -11.03 5.54
N ILE A 69 -0.89 -10.09 4.74
CA ILE A 69 -1.68 -9.36 3.76
C ILE A 69 -1.83 -10.18 2.48
N ASN A 70 -3.06 -10.32 1.99
CA ASN A 70 -3.30 -10.96 0.70
C ASN A 70 -3.01 -10.00 -0.46
N TYR A 71 -1.73 -9.81 -0.75
CA TYR A 71 -1.26 -8.88 -1.78
C TYR A 71 -1.77 -9.22 -3.19
N LYS A 72 -1.97 -10.50 -3.51
CA LYS A 72 -2.50 -10.90 -4.84
C LYS A 72 -3.90 -10.35 -5.06
N VAL A 73 -4.76 -10.47 -4.06
CA VAL A 73 -6.12 -9.92 -4.12
C VAL A 73 -6.08 -8.39 -4.12
N LEU A 74 -5.25 -7.79 -3.28
CA LEU A 74 -5.16 -6.34 -3.14
C LEU A 74 -4.68 -5.67 -4.43
N ILE A 75 -3.56 -6.12 -5.00
CA ILE A 75 -2.98 -5.55 -6.22
C ILE A 75 -3.92 -5.75 -7.41
N LYS A 76 -4.52 -6.96 -7.52
CA LYS A 76 -5.52 -7.21 -8.56
C LYS A 76 -6.70 -6.25 -8.46
N HIS A 77 -7.22 -6.01 -7.26
CA HIS A 77 -8.33 -5.07 -7.03
C HIS A 77 -7.97 -3.65 -7.48
N ILE A 78 -6.80 -3.15 -7.07
CA ILE A 78 -6.32 -1.82 -7.44
C ILE A 78 -6.11 -1.70 -8.95
N HIS A 79 -5.56 -2.72 -9.58
CA HIS A 79 -5.36 -2.78 -11.02
C HIS A 79 -6.70 -2.80 -11.78
N ASP A 80 -7.65 -3.64 -11.36
CA ASP A 80 -8.97 -3.76 -12.00
C ASP A 80 -9.76 -2.45 -11.91
N LYS A 81 -9.54 -1.65 -10.87
CA LYS A 81 -10.11 -0.29 -10.75
C LYS A 81 -9.45 0.74 -11.66
N GLY A 82 -8.38 0.40 -12.35
CA GLY A 82 -7.75 1.24 -13.36
C GLY A 82 -6.47 1.94 -12.93
N TYR A 83 -5.90 1.63 -11.77
CA TYR A 83 -4.60 2.18 -11.38
C TYR A 83 -3.50 1.66 -12.31
N ARG A 84 -2.69 2.58 -12.83
CA ARG A 84 -1.56 2.28 -13.73
C ARG A 84 -0.29 3.02 -13.30
N GLY A 85 -0.28 3.49 -12.06
CA GLY A 85 0.87 4.17 -11.46
C GLY A 85 1.91 3.19 -10.91
N ILE A 86 2.84 3.75 -10.16
CA ILE A 86 3.95 3.02 -9.56
C ILE A 86 3.58 2.61 -8.14
N TYR A 87 4.01 1.42 -7.74
CA TYR A 87 4.02 0.99 -6.35
C TYR A 87 5.43 1.13 -5.78
N GLY A 88 5.56 1.79 -4.65
CA GLY A 88 6.82 1.92 -3.94
C GLY A 88 7.06 0.77 -2.96
N ALA A 89 8.22 0.15 -3.05
CA ALA A 89 8.67 -0.82 -2.06
C ALA A 89 9.21 -0.08 -0.84
N GLU A 90 8.41 -0.02 0.23
CA GLU A 90 8.81 0.66 1.47
C GLU A 90 8.80 -0.33 2.63
N HIS A 91 9.77 -1.25 2.59
CA HIS A 91 9.88 -2.34 3.55
C HIS A 91 11.33 -2.81 3.71
N LEU A 92 11.55 -3.60 4.76
CA LEU A 92 12.78 -4.35 4.97
C LEU A 92 12.69 -5.71 4.24
N GLN A 93 13.80 -6.41 4.17
CA GLN A 93 13.84 -7.79 3.69
C GLN A 93 13.62 -8.75 4.88
N SER A 94 12.82 -9.78 4.69
CA SER A 94 12.65 -10.85 5.68
C SER A 94 13.92 -11.72 5.80
N ASP A 95 14.68 -11.82 4.73
CA ASP A 95 15.99 -12.49 4.66
C ASP A 95 17.01 -11.48 4.11
N LYS A 96 18.03 -11.19 4.88
CA LYS A 96 19.09 -10.21 4.55
C LYS A 96 20.25 -10.80 3.76
N SER A 97 20.16 -12.04 3.36
CA SER A 97 21.15 -12.71 2.50
C SER A 97 20.90 -12.39 1.02
N GLU A 98 21.84 -12.78 0.17
CA GLU A 98 21.70 -12.68 -1.29
C GLU A 98 20.48 -13.46 -1.82
N ALA A 99 20.13 -14.58 -1.17
CA ALA A 99 18.91 -15.32 -1.46
C ALA A 99 17.64 -14.51 -1.11
N GLY A 100 17.73 -13.58 -0.17
CA GLY A 100 16.65 -12.65 0.19
C GLY A 100 16.33 -11.65 -0.91
N ASP A 101 17.32 -11.18 -1.66
CA ASP A 101 17.12 -10.30 -2.80
C ASP A 101 16.27 -10.99 -3.88
N GLU A 102 16.60 -12.24 -4.20
CA GLU A 102 15.80 -13.06 -5.13
C GLU A 102 14.37 -13.28 -4.61
N LYS A 103 14.22 -13.49 -3.31
CA LYS A 103 12.91 -13.69 -2.67
C LYS A 103 12.04 -12.44 -2.84
N VAL A 104 12.59 -11.26 -2.61
CA VAL A 104 11.90 -9.98 -2.83
C VAL A 104 11.46 -9.85 -4.28
N LEU A 105 12.38 -10.04 -5.23
CA LEU A 105 12.06 -9.94 -6.67
C LEU A 105 10.97 -10.93 -7.09
N ARG A 106 11.02 -12.16 -6.56
CA ARG A 106 10.01 -13.18 -6.81
C ARG A 106 8.65 -12.77 -6.27
N ALA A 107 8.59 -12.23 -5.05
CA ALA A 107 7.36 -11.75 -4.45
C ALA A 107 6.69 -10.67 -5.31
N TYR A 108 7.45 -9.69 -5.79
CA TYR A 108 6.91 -8.66 -6.67
C TYR A 108 6.44 -9.20 -8.02
N ARG A 109 7.17 -10.12 -8.63
CA ARG A 109 6.71 -10.79 -9.86
C ARG A 109 5.43 -11.60 -9.66
N GLU A 110 5.27 -12.18 -8.48
CA GLU A 110 4.11 -13.03 -8.17
C GLU A 110 2.83 -12.23 -7.91
N ILE A 111 2.95 -10.99 -7.43
CA ILE A 111 1.81 -10.09 -7.23
C ILE A 111 1.52 -9.19 -8.44
N ASP A 112 2.44 -9.12 -9.39
CA ASP A 112 2.26 -8.37 -10.62
C ASP A 112 1.12 -8.97 -11.45
N VAL A 113 0.21 -8.13 -11.90
CA VAL A 113 -0.99 -8.49 -12.68
C VAL A 113 -0.92 -7.99 -14.12
N ALA A 114 0.21 -7.37 -14.46
CA ALA A 114 0.44 -6.85 -15.82
C ALA A 114 0.71 -7.95 -16.84
#